data_bc1815a51c3f194a8d9a3d796a6d0bde
#
_entry.id   bc1815a51c3f194a8d9a3d796a6d0bde
#
_cell.length_a   1.000
_cell.length_b   1.000
_cell.length_c   1.000
_cell.angle_alpha   90.00
_cell.angle_beta   90.00
_cell.angle_gamma   90.00
#
_symmetry.space_group_name_H-M   'P 1'
#
loop_
_entity.id
_entity.type
_entity.pdbx_description
1 polymer ?
#
loop_
_entity_poly.entity_id
_entity_poly.type
_entity_poly.pdbx_seq_one_letter_code
_entity_poly.pdbx_strand_id
1 'polypeptide(L)'
;MDKIQQRELGKWLKGQSKLAKKWLTLSIGLGFLSSLFLIAQAALLADILHQLIVEQVDKYELISHFVAILVFVAIRALCSWGREIAGYRCGEHIRIHIRQLILNKLQELGPAYIKGKPAGTWATLLLEQVEDMQDFFSRYLPQMSLSVLIPFVILIVVFPQNWAAGLIFLLTAPLVPLFMALVGMGAADANRRNFKALQRLSGHFYDRLQSMTTIRLFNKTAQETEHLHGASEIFRKRTMEVLRLAFLSSAVLEFFTSISIAIVAVYFGFTFIGELDFGHYGTTVTLFTGLFILILAPEFYQPLRDLGTFYHAKAQAIGAAESLVEFLDTKTEQQAQGDKKVSESSTLDIQVEELIVTTHDGKNLLGPISFHLEEGSQTALIGPSGAGKTSLINAILGFLPYQGSIKINGIELSELDKTEWYKEINWVGQNPTLVHGTIQENITLGKQEITQEQLDTACEHAFANEFIADLGYQHAISDRSGGLSVGQAQRLALARALLQQGRLWILDEPTASLDAKSERLVMKSLNQATQGLTTLMITHRLDQLHAMDSILVLDKGKIVQSGSFDEIKDSGLFANMLAAKQPVQGDLDA
;
A
#
# COMPACT_ATOMS: atom_id res chain seq x y z
N MET A 1 -7.00 -10.12 -17.46
CA MET A 1 -7.98 -9.08 -17.08
C MET A 1 -9.00 -8.92 -18.18
N ASP A 2 -10.28 -9.09 -17.88
CA ASP A 2 -11.36 -8.92 -18.87
C ASP A 2 -11.53 -7.42 -19.20
N LYS A 3 -11.94 -7.09 -20.43
CA LYS A 3 -12.21 -5.69 -20.86
C LYS A 3 -13.26 -5.00 -19.98
N ILE A 4 -14.18 -5.75 -19.42
CA ILE A 4 -15.21 -5.25 -18.50
C ILE A 4 -14.57 -4.78 -17.20
N GLN A 5 -13.72 -5.60 -16.60
CA GLN A 5 -12.99 -5.29 -15.36
C GLN A 5 -12.08 -4.06 -15.53
N GLN A 6 -11.36 -3.94 -16.66
CA GLN A 6 -10.56 -2.74 -16.96
C GLN A 6 -11.40 -1.46 -17.03
N ARG A 7 -12.62 -1.57 -17.57
CA ARG A 7 -13.56 -0.44 -17.66
C ARG A 7 -14.10 -0.03 -16.29
N GLU A 8 -14.34 -0.97 -15.41
CA GLU A 8 -14.81 -0.72 -14.03
C GLU A 8 -13.72 -0.06 -13.20
N LEU A 9 -12.48 -0.57 -13.25
CA LEU A 9 -11.33 0.05 -12.59
C LEU A 9 -11.05 1.46 -13.13
N GLY A 10 -11.19 1.67 -14.44
CA GLY A 10 -11.09 3.00 -15.04
C GLY A 10 -12.19 3.96 -14.55
N LYS A 11 -13.41 3.46 -14.29
CA LYS A 11 -14.49 4.25 -13.68
C LYS A 11 -14.18 4.58 -12.21
N TRP A 12 -13.66 3.61 -11.46
CA TRP A 12 -13.25 3.81 -10.07
C TRP A 12 -12.18 4.90 -9.97
N LEU A 13 -11.10 4.80 -10.79
CA LEU A 13 -10.06 5.83 -10.86
C LEU A 13 -10.62 7.22 -11.20
N LYS A 14 -11.51 7.31 -12.20
CA LYS A 14 -12.19 8.58 -12.52
C LYS A 14 -13.08 9.07 -11.37
N GLY A 15 -13.67 8.17 -10.61
CA GLY A 15 -14.44 8.49 -9.41
C GLY A 15 -13.58 9.23 -8.38
N GLN A 16 -12.36 8.72 -8.14
CA GLN A 16 -11.41 9.34 -7.21
C GLN A 16 -10.98 10.76 -7.64
N SER A 17 -10.91 11.04 -8.94
CA SER A 17 -10.53 12.38 -9.43
C SER A 17 -11.49 13.49 -9.02
N LYS A 18 -12.75 13.16 -8.65
CA LYS A 18 -13.73 14.14 -8.16
C LYS A 18 -13.28 14.83 -6.87
N LEU A 19 -12.49 14.16 -6.04
CA LEU A 19 -11.96 14.68 -4.79
C LEU A 19 -10.99 15.87 -5.01
N ALA A 20 -10.25 15.84 -6.11
CA ALA A 20 -9.29 16.87 -6.48
C ALA A 20 -9.73 17.70 -7.69
N LYS A 21 -11.04 17.80 -7.96
CA LYS A 21 -11.61 18.46 -9.15
C LYS A 21 -11.08 19.90 -9.34
N LYS A 22 -10.91 20.66 -8.27
CA LYS A 22 -10.39 22.05 -8.34
C LYS A 22 -8.98 22.09 -8.95
N TRP A 23 -8.09 21.22 -8.50
CA TRP A 23 -6.73 21.15 -9.00
C TRP A 23 -6.66 20.60 -10.43
N LEU A 24 -7.50 19.61 -10.75
CA LEU A 24 -7.61 19.08 -12.11
C LEU A 24 -8.09 20.14 -13.10
N THR A 25 -9.16 20.88 -12.77
CA THR A 25 -9.68 21.95 -13.64
C THR A 25 -8.70 23.11 -13.77
N LEU A 26 -7.98 23.46 -12.71
CA LEU A 26 -6.93 24.48 -12.75
C LEU A 26 -5.78 24.06 -13.68
N SER A 27 -5.32 22.80 -13.60
CA SER A 27 -4.27 22.28 -14.48
C SER A 27 -4.70 22.31 -15.96
N ILE A 28 -5.94 21.91 -16.25
CA ILE A 28 -6.50 21.98 -17.61
C ILE A 28 -6.61 23.44 -18.07
N GLY A 29 -7.14 24.33 -17.23
CA GLY A 29 -7.31 25.75 -17.56
C GLY A 29 -5.98 26.46 -17.84
N LEU A 30 -4.94 26.22 -17.04
CA LEU A 30 -3.61 26.79 -17.26
C LEU A 30 -2.95 26.22 -18.53
N GLY A 31 -3.12 24.92 -18.79
CA GLY A 31 -2.65 24.31 -20.05
C GLY A 31 -3.34 24.89 -21.28
N PHE A 32 -4.65 25.12 -21.20
CA PHE A 32 -5.43 25.77 -22.26
C PHE A 32 -5.02 27.22 -22.46
N LEU A 33 -4.86 27.99 -21.37
CA LEU A 33 -4.40 29.39 -21.44
C LEU A 33 -3.00 29.48 -22.06
N SER A 34 -2.09 28.58 -21.69
CA SER A 34 -0.75 28.48 -22.28
C SER A 34 -0.82 28.28 -23.80
N SER A 35 -1.79 27.48 -24.28
CA SER A 35 -1.95 27.26 -25.73
C SER A 35 -2.48 28.50 -26.48
N LEU A 36 -3.31 29.31 -25.85
CA LEU A 36 -3.76 30.59 -26.46
C LEU A 36 -2.60 31.57 -26.63
N PHE A 37 -1.75 31.69 -25.60
CA PHE A 37 -0.54 32.52 -25.71
C PHE A 37 0.47 31.96 -26.72
N LEU A 38 0.53 30.65 -26.90
CA LEU A 38 1.33 30.01 -27.94
C LEU A 38 0.83 30.42 -29.34
N ILE A 39 -0.48 30.37 -29.58
CA ILE A 39 -1.08 30.80 -30.87
C ILE A 39 -0.79 32.27 -31.12
N ALA A 40 -0.94 33.13 -30.12
CA ALA A 40 -0.62 34.56 -30.24
C ALA A 40 0.87 34.79 -30.52
N GLN A 41 1.76 34.04 -29.85
CA GLN A 41 3.20 34.07 -30.10
C GLN A 41 3.55 33.65 -31.54
N ALA A 42 2.92 32.56 -32.03
CA ALA A 42 3.11 32.10 -33.41
C ALA A 42 2.65 33.16 -34.45
N ALA A 43 1.53 33.83 -34.17
CA ALA A 43 1.04 34.91 -35.00
C ALA A 43 2.02 36.10 -35.05
N LEU A 44 2.50 36.57 -33.89
CA LEU A 44 3.50 37.65 -33.84
C LEU A 44 4.80 37.28 -34.54
N LEU A 45 5.27 36.04 -34.39
CA LEU A 45 6.50 35.59 -35.06
C LEU A 45 6.31 35.55 -36.59
N ALA A 46 5.18 35.05 -37.08
CA ALA A 46 4.86 35.04 -38.50
C ALA A 46 4.70 36.45 -39.04
N ASP A 47 4.13 37.37 -38.27
CA ASP A 47 3.96 38.77 -38.64
C ASP A 47 5.29 39.52 -38.75
N ILE A 48 6.17 39.38 -37.76
CA ILE A 48 7.54 39.92 -37.80
C ILE A 48 8.28 39.44 -39.04
N LEU A 49 8.21 38.14 -39.36
CA LEU A 49 8.89 37.58 -40.52
C LEU A 49 8.27 38.10 -41.82
N HIS A 50 6.96 38.26 -41.88
CA HIS A 50 6.27 38.84 -43.06
C HIS A 50 6.67 40.28 -43.26
N GLN A 51 6.63 41.14 -42.26
CA GLN A 51 6.99 42.55 -42.31
C GLN A 51 8.46 42.75 -42.67
N LEU A 52 9.37 41.95 -42.12
CA LEU A 52 10.81 42.04 -42.44
C LEU A 52 11.15 41.60 -43.86
N ILE A 53 10.51 40.51 -44.35
CA ILE A 53 10.89 39.87 -45.62
C ILE A 53 10.12 40.47 -46.79
N VAL A 54 8.81 40.68 -46.63
CA VAL A 54 7.92 41.11 -47.74
C VAL A 54 7.78 42.63 -47.74
N GLU A 55 7.52 43.26 -46.60
CA GLU A 55 7.27 44.69 -46.50
C GLU A 55 8.56 45.50 -46.28
N GLN A 56 9.68 44.83 -45.98
CA GLN A 56 10.99 45.44 -45.75
C GLN A 56 11.01 46.54 -44.68
N VAL A 57 10.17 46.40 -43.63
CA VAL A 57 10.08 47.32 -42.51
C VAL A 57 11.38 47.28 -41.70
N ASP A 58 11.82 48.45 -41.19
CA ASP A 58 13.03 48.51 -40.36
C ASP A 58 12.83 47.70 -39.04
N LYS A 59 13.82 46.90 -38.71
CA LYS A 59 13.85 46.09 -37.47
C LYS A 59 13.60 46.89 -36.19
N TYR A 60 13.92 48.17 -36.17
CA TYR A 60 13.70 49.04 -35.00
C TYR A 60 12.22 49.36 -34.77
N GLU A 61 11.39 49.36 -35.80
CA GLU A 61 9.94 49.55 -35.68
C GLU A 61 9.25 48.34 -35.08
N LEU A 62 9.87 47.17 -35.19
CA LEU A 62 9.34 45.89 -34.68
C LEU A 62 9.75 45.56 -33.23
N ILE A 63 10.46 46.47 -32.53
CA ILE A 63 10.89 46.26 -31.15
C ILE A 63 9.70 45.91 -30.24
N SER A 64 8.54 46.54 -30.43
CA SER A 64 7.32 46.25 -29.68
C SER A 64 6.84 44.80 -29.81
N HIS A 65 6.95 44.24 -31.04
CA HIS A 65 6.58 42.84 -31.30
C HIS A 65 7.56 41.85 -30.66
N PHE A 66 8.87 42.16 -30.66
CA PHE A 66 9.85 41.33 -29.95
C PHE A 66 9.64 41.35 -28.43
N VAL A 67 9.32 42.52 -27.87
CA VAL A 67 8.98 42.62 -26.43
C VAL A 67 7.70 41.83 -26.13
N ALA A 68 6.67 41.92 -26.98
CA ALA A 68 5.43 41.16 -26.81
C ALA A 68 5.68 39.63 -26.83
N ILE A 69 6.55 39.14 -27.74
CA ILE A 69 6.95 37.72 -27.74
C ILE A 69 7.59 37.33 -26.43
N LEU A 70 8.54 38.11 -25.88
CA LEU A 70 9.16 37.82 -24.58
C LEU A 70 8.15 37.77 -23.47
N VAL A 71 7.19 38.69 -23.45
CA VAL A 71 6.10 38.69 -22.46
C VAL A 71 5.25 37.43 -22.59
N PHE A 72 4.86 37.02 -23.82
CA PHE A 72 4.08 35.79 -24.01
C PHE A 72 4.85 34.54 -23.63
N VAL A 73 6.15 34.45 -23.90
CA VAL A 73 7.02 33.37 -23.44
C VAL A 73 7.03 33.30 -21.90
N ALA A 74 7.17 34.45 -21.23
CA ALA A 74 7.17 34.50 -19.77
C ALA A 74 5.81 34.03 -19.18
N ILE A 75 4.69 34.50 -19.76
CA ILE A 75 3.35 34.08 -19.36
C ILE A 75 3.16 32.58 -19.56
N ARG A 76 3.58 32.04 -20.70
CA ARG A 76 3.53 30.60 -21.00
C ARG A 76 4.35 29.79 -20.00
N ALA A 77 5.55 30.26 -19.65
CA ALA A 77 6.39 29.61 -18.65
C ALA A 77 5.70 29.57 -17.27
N LEU A 78 5.07 30.67 -16.85
CA LEU A 78 4.30 30.74 -15.62
C LEU A 78 3.07 29.80 -15.65
N CYS A 79 2.34 29.78 -16.77
CA CYS A 79 1.21 28.86 -16.95
C CYS A 79 1.65 27.39 -16.90
N SER A 80 2.76 27.04 -17.54
CA SER A 80 3.31 25.69 -17.54
C SER A 80 3.77 25.28 -16.14
N TRP A 81 4.46 26.15 -15.42
CA TRP A 81 4.84 25.93 -14.03
C TRP A 81 3.62 25.75 -13.12
N GLY A 82 2.62 26.63 -13.23
CA GLY A 82 1.38 26.51 -12.46
C GLY A 82 0.59 25.24 -12.78
N ARG A 83 0.59 24.80 -14.05
CA ARG A 83 -0.02 23.54 -14.50
C ARG A 83 0.64 22.32 -13.84
N GLU A 84 1.98 22.27 -13.80
CA GLU A 84 2.70 21.15 -13.13
C GLU A 84 2.40 21.12 -11.64
N ILE A 85 2.39 22.27 -10.95
CA ILE A 85 2.03 22.34 -9.54
C ILE A 85 0.58 21.88 -9.32
N ALA A 86 -0.35 22.37 -10.13
CA ALA A 86 -1.77 21.97 -9.99
C ALA A 86 -1.95 20.47 -10.25
N GLY A 87 -1.26 19.90 -11.25
CA GLY A 87 -1.25 18.48 -11.54
C GLY A 87 -0.69 17.66 -10.36
N TYR A 88 0.46 18.07 -9.82
CA TYR A 88 1.07 17.42 -8.66
C TYR A 88 0.14 17.44 -7.44
N ARG A 89 -0.44 18.60 -7.11
CA ARG A 89 -1.40 18.75 -6.01
C ARG A 89 -2.66 17.89 -6.22
N CYS A 90 -3.12 17.73 -7.45
CA CYS A 90 -4.21 16.81 -7.78
C CYS A 90 -3.86 15.37 -7.38
N GLY A 91 -2.69 14.87 -7.80
CA GLY A 91 -2.21 13.54 -7.45
C GLY A 91 -1.97 13.36 -5.95
N GLU A 92 -1.39 14.35 -5.29
CA GLU A 92 -1.11 14.35 -3.85
C GLU A 92 -2.39 14.16 -3.01
N HIS A 93 -3.44 14.95 -3.26
CA HIS A 93 -4.70 14.85 -2.53
C HIS A 93 -5.35 13.47 -2.67
N ILE A 94 -5.32 12.90 -3.87
CA ILE A 94 -5.90 11.59 -4.13
C ILE A 94 -5.08 10.50 -3.44
N ARG A 95 -3.74 10.55 -3.48
CA ARG A 95 -2.87 9.59 -2.81
C ARG A 95 -3.05 9.59 -1.30
N ILE A 96 -3.13 10.78 -0.68
CA ILE A 96 -3.41 10.90 0.76
C ILE A 96 -4.74 10.23 1.09
N HIS A 97 -5.78 10.50 0.31
CA HIS A 97 -7.09 9.90 0.53
C HIS A 97 -7.08 8.37 0.38
N ILE A 98 -6.45 7.85 -0.68
CA ILE A 98 -6.35 6.39 -0.90
C ILE A 98 -5.55 5.72 0.22
N ARG A 99 -4.44 6.32 0.67
CA ARG A 99 -3.68 5.81 1.84
C ARG A 99 -4.55 5.75 3.09
N GLN A 100 -5.36 6.78 3.32
CA GLN A 100 -6.29 6.78 4.47
C GLN A 100 -7.32 5.66 4.36
N LEU A 101 -7.88 5.42 3.17
CA LEU A 101 -8.80 4.30 2.95
C LEU A 101 -8.14 2.94 3.23
N ILE A 102 -6.90 2.76 2.78
CA ILE A 102 -6.13 1.53 3.05
C ILE A 102 -5.88 1.36 4.55
N LEU A 103 -5.43 2.42 5.24
CA LEU A 103 -5.17 2.38 6.68
C LEU A 103 -6.43 2.08 7.48
N ASN A 104 -7.55 2.72 7.15
CA ASN A 104 -8.84 2.46 7.77
C ASN A 104 -9.27 1.00 7.55
N LYS A 105 -9.07 0.48 6.33
CA LYS A 105 -9.39 -0.92 6.02
C LYS A 105 -8.50 -1.91 6.75
N LEU A 106 -7.21 -1.60 6.91
CA LEU A 106 -6.29 -2.42 7.73
C LEU A 106 -6.70 -2.44 9.19
N GLN A 107 -7.12 -1.30 9.75
CA GLN A 107 -7.64 -1.23 11.11
C GLN A 107 -8.93 -2.05 11.26
N GLU A 108 -9.83 -1.99 10.28
CA GLU A 108 -11.06 -2.77 10.23
C GLU A 108 -10.79 -4.29 10.19
N LEU A 109 -9.84 -4.73 9.36
CA LEU A 109 -9.47 -6.14 9.19
C LEU A 109 -8.70 -6.71 10.39
N GLY A 110 -8.02 -5.87 11.13
CA GLY A 110 -7.36 -6.21 12.38
C GLY A 110 -6.02 -6.97 12.25
N PRO A 111 -5.35 -7.20 13.41
CA PRO A 111 -3.99 -7.75 13.45
C PRO A 111 -3.87 -9.18 12.93
N ALA A 112 -4.89 -10.01 13.08
CA ALA A 112 -4.87 -11.40 12.62
C ALA A 112 -4.78 -11.49 11.08
N TYR A 113 -5.52 -10.63 10.37
CA TYR A 113 -5.45 -10.54 8.91
C TYR A 113 -4.08 -10.01 8.43
N ILE A 114 -3.55 -8.99 9.12
CA ILE A 114 -2.25 -8.39 8.78
C ILE A 114 -1.12 -9.40 8.94
N LYS A 115 -1.10 -10.19 10.02
CA LYS A 115 -0.11 -11.25 10.27
C LYS A 115 -0.21 -12.41 9.27
N GLY A 116 -1.36 -12.63 8.65
CA GLY A 116 -1.58 -13.68 7.65
C GLY A 116 -0.88 -13.45 6.31
N LYS A 117 -0.34 -12.25 6.07
CA LYS A 117 0.39 -11.90 4.83
C LYS A 117 1.79 -11.34 5.15
N PRO A 118 2.78 -11.52 4.26
CA PRO A 118 4.11 -10.95 4.45
C PRO A 118 4.06 -9.42 4.59
N ALA A 119 4.87 -8.85 5.49
CA ALA A 119 4.93 -7.40 5.72
C ALA A 119 5.25 -6.59 4.44
N GLY A 120 6.07 -7.14 3.55
CA GLY A 120 6.37 -6.54 2.25
C GLY A 120 5.14 -6.31 1.37
N THR A 121 4.10 -7.13 1.50
CA THR A 121 2.84 -6.95 0.74
C THR A 121 2.17 -5.62 1.11
N TRP A 122 2.17 -5.28 2.39
CA TRP A 122 1.58 -4.03 2.89
C TRP A 122 2.40 -2.81 2.50
N ALA A 123 3.74 -2.94 2.54
CA ALA A 123 4.64 -1.88 2.09
C ALA A 123 4.44 -1.58 0.60
N THR A 124 4.39 -2.61 -0.25
CA THR A 124 4.12 -2.45 -1.69
C THR A 124 2.75 -1.82 -1.93
N LEU A 125 1.70 -2.24 -1.21
CA LEU A 125 0.36 -1.68 -1.35
C LEU A 125 0.31 -0.18 -1.00
N LEU A 126 0.89 0.22 0.15
CA LEU A 126 0.83 1.58 0.69
C LEU A 126 1.79 2.55 0.01
N LEU A 127 2.99 2.08 -0.36
CA LEU A 127 4.06 2.93 -0.87
C LEU A 127 4.13 2.89 -2.39
N GLU A 128 4.25 1.71 -3.01
CA GLU A 128 4.49 1.58 -4.44
C GLU A 128 3.21 1.75 -5.26
N GLN A 129 2.16 0.97 -4.96
CA GLN A 129 0.94 0.98 -5.79
C GLN A 129 0.17 2.30 -5.72
N VAL A 130 0.20 2.99 -4.58
CA VAL A 130 -0.41 4.33 -4.47
C VAL A 130 0.39 5.36 -5.27
N GLU A 131 1.73 5.27 -5.27
CA GLU A 131 2.58 6.16 -6.09
C GLU A 131 2.40 5.90 -7.59
N ASP A 132 2.22 4.65 -8.01
CA ASP A 132 1.96 4.27 -9.40
C ASP A 132 0.72 4.94 -10.02
N MET A 133 -0.18 5.44 -9.20
CA MET A 133 -1.36 6.19 -9.66
C MET A 133 -1.09 7.68 -9.88
N GLN A 134 0.03 8.23 -9.39
CA GLN A 134 0.29 9.67 -9.42
C GLN A 134 0.20 10.24 -10.83
N ASP A 135 0.94 9.66 -11.78
CA ASP A 135 1.03 10.18 -13.15
C ASP A 135 -0.30 10.07 -13.91
N PHE A 136 -1.15 9.15 -13.52
CA PHE A 136 -2.52 9.09 -14.05
C PHE A 136 -3.33 10.35 -13.69
N PHE A 137 -3.27 10.79 -12.43
CA PHE A 137 -4.04 11.95 -11.97
C PHE A 137 -3.36 13.28 -12.31
N SER A 138 -2.03 13.35 -12.21
CA SER A 138 -1.27 14.58 -12.40
C SER A 138 -1.04 14.94 -13.87
N ARG A 139 -0.89 13.93 -14.74
CA ARG A 139 -0.48 14.11 -16.15
C ARG A 139 -1.49 13.56 -17.14
N TYR A 140 -1.88 12.27 -17.03
CA TYR A 140 -2.74 11.65 -18.03
C TYR A 140 -4.14 12.27 -18.10
N LEU A 141 -4.82 12.47 -16.96
CA LEU A 141 -6.18 13.04 -16.94
C LEU A 141 -6.26 14.47 -17.48
N PRO A 142 -5.38 15.43 -17.08
CA PRO A 142 -5.36 16.75 -17.68
C PRO A 142 -5.06 16.68 -19.19
N GLN A 143 -4.08 15.86 -19.58
CA GLN A 143 -3.66 15.74 -20.97
C GLN A 143 -4.74 15.16 -21.87
N MET A 144 -5.57 14.26 -21.37
CA MET A 144 -6.72 13.72 -22.11
C MET A 144 -7.71 14.82 -22.54
N SER A 145 -7.90 15.84 -21.69
CA SER A 145 -8.75 16.99 -22.03
C SER A 145 -8.02 17.95 -22.99
N LEU A 146 -6.74 18.24 -22.73
CA LEU A 146 -5.95 19.15 -23.54
C LEU A 146 -5.68 18.61 -24.95
N SER A 147 -5.57 17.29 -25.12
CA SER A 147 -5.38 16.64 -26.42
C SER A 147 -6.58 16.81 -27.37
N VAL A 148 -7.73 17.20 -26.85
CA VAL A 148 -8.91 17.55 -27.64
C VAL A 148 -9.04 19.07 -27.77
N LEU A 149 -8.90 19.81 -26.67
CA LEU A 149 -9.14 21.25 -26.62
C LEU A 149 -8.13 22.04 -27.47
N ILE A 150 -6.83 21.72 -27.37
CA ILE A 150 -5.77 22.47 -28.05
C ILE A 150 -5.85 22.30 -29.59
N PRO A 151 -5.90 21.07 -30.15
CA PRO A 151 -6.10 20.90 -31.57
C PRO A 151 -7.39 21.55 -32.09
N PHE A 152 -8.47 21.49 -31.33
CA PHE A 152 -9.73 22.11 -31.69
C PHE A 152 -9.62 23.63 -31.83
N VAL A 153 -8.95 24.30 -30.88
CA VAL A 153 -8.71 25.76 -30.96
C VAL A 153 -7.79 26.12 -32.15
N ILE A 154 -6.74 25.33 -32.35
CA ILE A 154 -5.85 25.57 -33.52
C ILE A 154 -6.62 25.44 -34.84
N LEU A 155 -7.52 24.44 -34.96
CA LEU A 155 -8.39 24.31 -36.14
C LEU A 155 -9.31 25.53 -36.31
N ILE A 156 -9.91 26.06 -35.26
CA ILE A 156 -10.75 27.26 -35.31
C ILE A 156 -9.97 28.47 -35.86
N VAL A 157 -8.68 28.56 -35.55
CA VAL A 157 -7.81 29.66 -36.00
C VAL A 157 -7.29 29.41 -37.40
N VAL A 158 -6.97 28.18 -37.80
CA VAL A 158 -6.38 27.82 -39.09
C VAL A 158 -7.42 27.78 -40.20
N PHE A 159 -8.62 27.22 -39.96
CA PHE A 159 -9.66 27.10 -40.99
C PHE A 159 -10.05 28.42 -41.66
N PRO A 160 -10.25 29.55 -40.95
CA PRO A 160 -10.54 30.84 -41.57
C PRO A 160 -9.39 31.40 -42.42
N GLN A 161 -8.15 31.01 -42.11
CA GLN A 161 -6.96 31.45 -42.86
C GLN A 161 -6.76 30.63 -44.16
N ASN A 162 -6.90 29.29 -44.02
CA ASN A 162 -6.73 28.36 -45.14
C ASN A 162 -7.46 27.03 -44.84
N TRP A 163 -8.54 26.75 -45.59
CA TRP A 163 -9.34 25.56 -45.37
C TRP A 163 -8.63 24.27 -45.75
N ALA A 164 -7.71 24.29 -46.76
CA ALA A 164 -6.98 23.09 -47.16
C ALA A 164 -6.00 22.65 -46.07
N ALA A 165 -5.24 23.58 -45.47
CA ALA A 165 -4.37 23.31 -44.35
C ALA A 165 -5.16 22.81 -43.13
N GLY A 166 -6.32 23.44 -42.84
CA GLY A 166 -7.25 22.95 -41.78
C GLY A 166 -7.75 21.53 -42.04
N LEU A 167 -8.05 21.19 -43.30
CA LEU A 167 -8.47 19.85 -43.68
C LEU A 167 -7.34 18.82 -43.55
N ILE A 168 -6.10 19.17 -43.90
CA ILE A 168 -4.93 18.32 -43.69
C ILE A 168 -4.79 17.99 -42.20
N PHE A 169 -4.85 18.97 -41.30
CA PHE A 169 -4.81 18.74 -39.86
C PHE A 169 -5.95 17.87 -39.40
N LEU A 170 -7.18 18.13 -39.82
CA LEU A 170 -8.37 17.40 -39.42
C LEU A 170 -8.33 15.93 -39.85
N LEU A 171 -7.84 15.62 -41.05
CA LEU A 171 -7.76 14.24 -41.56
C LEU A 171 -6.58 13.46 -40.97
N THR A 172 -5.48 14.12 -40.65
CA THR A 172 -4.27 13.46 -40.14
C THR A 172 -4.30 13.31 -38.62
N ALA A 173 -4.98 14.20 -37.88
CA ALA A 173 -5.07 14.12 -36.44
C ALA A 173 -5.61 12.77 -35.89
N PRO A 174 -6.66 12.16 -36.47
CA PRO A 174 -7.18 10.87 -35.97
C PRO A 174 -6.23 9.70 -36.20
N LEU A 175 -5.29 9.80 -37.16
CA LEU A 175 -4.32 8.73 -37.40
C LEU A 175 -3.40 8.51 -36.20
N VAL A 176 -3.02 9.59 -35.50
CA VAL A 176 -2.14 9.53 -34.32
C VAL A 176 -2.74 8.66 -33.21
N PRO A 177 -3.94 8.93 -32.65
CA PRO A 177 -4.55 8.08 -31.62
C PRO A 177 -4.94 6.70 -32.14
N LEU A 178 -5.29 6.54 -33.41
CA LEU A 178 -5.61 5.25 -34.02
C LEU A 178 -4.40 4.30 -33.97
N PHE A 179 -3.25 4.74 -34.48
CA PHE A 179 -2.03 3.94 -34.48
C PHE A 179 -1.49 3.75 -33.06
N MET A 180 -1.62 4.75 -32.18
CA MET A 180 -1.29 4.61 -30.77
C MET A 180 -2.11 3.50 -30.10
N ALA A 181 -3.41 3.40 -30.38
CA ALA A 181 -4.26 2.35 -29.84
C ALA A 181 -3.84 0.96 -30.36
N LEU A 182 -3.50 0.84 -31.64
CA LEU A 182 -3.04 -0.40 -32.24
C LEU A 182 -1.74 -0.93 -31.60
N VAL A 183 -0.75 -0.06 -31.42
CA VAL A 183 0.53 -0.42 -30.78
C VAL A 183 0.36 -0.59 -29.28
N GLY A 184 -0.46 0.24 -28.64
CA GLY A 184 -0.70 0.24 -27.19
C GLY A 184 -1.36 -1.04 -26.66
N MET A 185 -2.17 -1.73 -27.46
CA MET A 185 -2.79 -2.99 -27.07
C MET A 185 -1.77 -4.09 -26.76
N GLY A 186 -0.64 -4.13 -27.47
CA GLY A 186 0.44 -5.07 -27.19
C GLY A 186 1.29 -4.68 -25.97
N ALA A 187 1.42 -3.38 -25.70
CA ALA A 187 2.27 -2.85 -24.64
C ALA A 187 1.75 -3.19 -23.22
N ALA A 188 0.44 -3.21 -23.02
CA ALA A 188 -0.16 -3.56 -21.73
C ALA A 188 0.15 -5.01 -21.33
N ASP A 189 0.05 -5.95 -22.27
CA ASP A 189 0.36 -7.37 -22.02
C ASP A 189 1.87 -7.59 -21.81
N ALA A 190 2.71 -6.88 -22.54
CA ALA A 190 4.16 -6.93 -22.35
C ALA A 190 4.58 -6.42 -20.98
N ASN A 191 4.02 -5.29 -20.52
CA ASN A 191 4.23 -4.74 -19.18
C ASN A 191 3.81 -5.74 -18.09
N ARG A 192 2.65 -6.36 -18.22
CA ARG A 192 2.17 -7.37 -17.26
C ARG A 192 3.12 -8.56 -17.14
N ARG A 193 3.63 -9.06 -18.29
CA ARG A 193 4.63 -10.15 -18.31
C ARG A 193 5.95 -9.72 -17.67
N ASN A 194 6.39 -8.49 -17.95
CA ASN A 194 7.60 -7.92 -17.36
C ASN A 194 7.48 -7.79 -15.84
N PHE A 195 6.36 -7.25 -15.33
CA PHE A 195 6.10 -7.12 -13.90
C PHE A 195 6.11 -8.48 -13.17
N LYS A 196 5.47 -9.50 -13.75
CA LYS A 196 5.53 -10.88 -13.21
C LYS A 196 6.96 -11.44 -13.17
N ALA A 197 7.77 -11.12 -14.18
CA ALA A 197 9.18 -11.55 -14.21
C ALA A 197 10.01 -10.83 -13.13
N LEU A 198 9.76 -9.53 -12.91
CA LEU A 198 10.37 -8.75 -11.84
C LEU A 198 10.00 -9.30 -10.45
N GLN A 199 8.73 -9.55 -10.20
CA GLN A 199 8.26 -10.12 -8.93
C GLN A 199 8.95 -11.47 -8.62
N ARG A 200 9.07 -12.34 -9.62
CA ARG A 200 9.76 -13.62 -9.46
C ARG A 200 11.25 -13.43 -9.16
N LEU A 201 11.92 -12.56 -9.91
CA LEU A 201 13.34 -12.26 -9.68
C LEU A 201 13.55 -11.70 -8.26
N SER A 202 12.75 -10.73 -7.85
CA SER A 202 12.83 -10.11 -6.52
C SER A 202 12.56 -11.12 -5.40
N GLY A 203 11.54 -11.98 -5.55
CA GLY A 203 11.25 -13.04 -4.60
C GLY A 203 12.42 -14.04 -4.47
N HIS A 204 12.94 -14.53 -5.60
CA HIS A 204 14.10 -15.42 -5.58
C HIS A 204 15.34 -14.78 -4.96
N PHE A 205 15.59 -13.51 -5.27
CA PHE A 205 16.74 -12.78 -4.71
C PHE A 205 16.62 -12.63 -3.18
N TYR A 206 15.43 -12.24 -2.70
CA TYR A 206 15.18 -12.09 -1.28
C TYR A 206 15.31 -13.40 -0.49
N ASP A 207 14.76 -14.51 -1.03
CA ASP A 207 14.89 -15.83 -0.43
C ASP A 207 16.36 -16.26 -0.30
N ARG A 208 17.19 -15.98 -1.34
CA ARG A 208 18.62 -16.31 -1.32
C ARG A 208 19.40 -15.44 -0.33
N LEU A 209 19.04 -14.17 -0.18
CA LEU A 209 19.64 -13.31 0.84
C LEU A 209 19.36 -13.84 2.26
N GLN A 210 18.13 -14.22 2.56
CA GLN A 210 17.78 -14.81 3.84
C GLN A 210 18.48 -16.14 4.11
N SER A 211 18.68 -16.93 3.06
CA SER A 211 19.32 -18.25 3.13
C SER A 211 20.83 -18.21 2.88
N MET A 212 21.47 -17.04 2.85
CA MET A 212 22.88 -16.88 2.46
C MET A 212 23.84 -17.73 3.30
N THR A 213 23.61 -17.81 4.60
CA THR A 213 24.43 -18.64 5.51
C THR A 213 24.35 -20.12 5.10
N THR A 214 23.13 -20.62 4.85
CA THR A 214 22.92 -22.01 4.43
C THR A 214 23.57 -22.27 3.08
N ILE A 215 23.37 -21.39 2.10
CA ILE A 215 23.97 -21.51 0.74
C ILE A 215 25.49 -21.59 0.84
N ARG A 216 26.13 -20.79 1.68
CA ARG A 216 27.58 -20.81 1.91
C ARG A 216 28.04 -22.08 2.61
N LEU A 217 27.38 -22.50 3.69
CA LEU A 217 27.72 -23.70 4.45
C LEU A 217 27.64 -24.97 3.58
N PHE A 218 26.66 -25.04 2.69
CA PHE A 218 26.50 -26.19 1.77
C PHE A 218 27.25 -26.03 0.44
N ASN A 219 28.08 -24.97 0.29
CA ASN A 219 28.91 -24.71 -0.91
C ASN A 219 28.07 -24.66 -2.21
N LYS A 220 26.86 -24.10 -2.17
CA LYS A 220 25.92 -24.00 -3.29
C LYS A 220 25.91 -22.66 -4.01
N THR A 221 26.84 -21.76 -3.68
CA THR A 221 26.89 -20.39 -4.21
C THR A 221 26.91 -20.35 -5.74
N ALA A 222 27.73 -21.18 -6.40
CA ALA A 222 27.80 -21.19 -7.86
C ALA A 222 26.47 -21.62 -8.51
N GLN A 223 25.82 -22.65 -7.98
CA GLN A 223 24.54 -23.16 -8.48
C GLN A 223 23.42 -22.11 -8.31
N GLU A 224 23.36 -21.43 -7.15
CA GLU A 224 22.35 -20.40 -6.90
C GLU A 224 22.59 -19.12 -7.71
N THR A 225 23.87 -18.80 -8.00
CA THR A 225 24.22 -17.70 -8.92
C THR A 225 23.70 -18.00 -10.33
N GLU A 226 23.83 -19.23 -10.83
CA GLU A 226 23.30 -19.63 -12.14
C GLU A 226 21.78 -19.54 -12.20
N HIS A 227 21.07 -19.96 -11.13
CA HIS A 227 19.61 -19.81 -11.03
C HIS A 227 19.17 -18.35 -11.07
N LEU A 228 19.87 -17.46 -10.31
CA LEU A 228 19.60 -16.03 -10.34
C LEU A 228 19.91 -15.39 -11.69
N HIS A 229 21.00 -15.83 -12.35
CA HIS A 229 21.34 -15.39 -13.70
C HIS A 229 20.23 -15.74 -14.70
N GLY A 230 19.71 -16.99 -14.64
CA GLY A 230 18.59 -17.41 -15.47
C GLY A 230 17.33 -16.56 -15.26
N ALA A 231 16.97 -16.27 -14.00
CA ALA A 231 15.82 -15.40 -13.68
C ALA A 231 16.03 -13.96 -14.16
N SER A 232 17.24 -13.41 -13.99
CA SER A 232 17.63 -12.09 -14.48
C SER A 232 17.55 -12.00 -16.00
N GLU A 233 17.99 -13.04 -16.72
CA GLU A 233 17.93 -13.09 -18.17
C GLU A 233 16.49 -13.15 -18.71
N ILE A 234 15.59 -13.84 -18.02
CA ILE A 234 14.15 -13.81 -18.33
C ILE A 234 13.60 -12.40 -18.15
N PHE A 235 13.92 -11.74 -17.04
CA PHE A 235 13.50 -10.35 -16.78
C PHE A 235 14.05 -9.40 -17.85
N ARG A 236 15.34 -9.50 -18.20
CA ARG A 236 15.97 -8.72 -19.27
C ARG A 236 15.22 -8.85 -20.59
N LYS A 237 14.88 -10.09 -21.01
CA LYS A 237 14.13 -10.33 -22.25
C LYS A 237 12.75 -9.67 -22.23
N ARG A 238 12.03 -9.74 -21.09
CA ARG A 238 10.72 -9.10 -20.93
C ARG A 238 10.82 -7.57 -20.94
N THR A 239 11.85 -7.02 -20.28
CA THR A 239 12.12 -5.58 -20.32
C THR A 239 12.41 -5.09 -21.74
N MET A 240 13.21 -5.85 -22.50
CA MET A 240 13.49 -5.52 -23.92
C MET A 240 12.24 -5.61 -24.80
N GLU A 241 11.29 -6.52 -24.51
CA GLU A 241 10.00 -6.59 -25.19
C GLU A 241 9.18 -5.30 -24.96
N VAL A 242 9.11 -4.83 -23.71
CA VAL A 242 8.42 -3.58 -23.34
C VAL A 242 9.09 -2.38 -24.02
N LEU A 243 10.44 -2.28 -23.97
CA LEU A 243 11.18 -1.19 -24.59
C LEU A 243 10.99 -1.15 -26.10
N ARG A 244 11.00 -2.28 -26.79
CA ARG A 244 10.73 -2.33 -28.25
C ARG A 244 9.36 -1.79 -28.59
N LEU A 245 8.33 -2.12 -27.82
CA LEU A 245 6.98 -1.60 -28.04
C LEU A 245 6.89 -0.11 -27.72
N ALA A 246 7.58 0.37 -26.69
CA ALA A 246 7.63 1.78 -26.35
C ALA A 246 8.32 2.61 -27.46
N PHE A 247 9.49 2.15 -27.95
CA PHE A 247 10.18 2.79 -29.06
C PHE A 247 9.37 2.75 -30.36
N LEU A 248 8.69 1.62 -30.64
CA LEU A 248 7.83 1.51 -31.82
C LEU A 248 6.66 2.51 -31.75
N SER A 249 6.04 2.65 -30.57
CA SER A 249 4.97 3.64 -30.36
C SER A 249 5.46 5.05 -30.63
N SER A 250 6.62 5.44 -30.07
CA SER A 250 7.19 6.76 -30.27
C SER A 250 7.59 7.00 -31.73
N ALA A 251 8.20 6.01 -32.39
CA ALA A 251 8.59 6.11 -33.79
C ALA A 251 7.37 6.30 -34.71
N VAL A 252 6.29 5.56 -34.48
CA VAL A 252 5.05 5.69 -35.25
C VAL A 252 4.42 7.06 -35.06
N LEU A 253 4.36 7.57 -33.82
CA LEU A 253 3.84 8.90 -33.52
C LEU A 253 4.65 9.99 -34.25
N GLU A 254 5.99 9.92 -34.17
CA GLU A 254 6.88 10.87 -34.80
C GLU A 254 6.76 10.83 -36.33
N PHE A 255 6.66 9.63 -36.90
CA PHE A 255 6.49 9.43 -38.33
C PHE A 255 5.22 10.11 -38.89
N PHE A 256 4.05 9.85 -38.29
CA PHE A 256 2.79 10.44 -38.74
C PHE A 256 2.75 11.95 -38.51
N THR A 257 3.32 12.44 -37.42
CA THR A 257 3.44 13.87 -37.14
C THR A 257 4.32 14.55 -38.20
N SER A 258 5.50 13.99 -38.48
CA SER A 258 6.45 14.55 -39.46
C SER A 258 5.90 14.55 -40.88
N ILE A 259 5.23 13.45 -41.28
CA ILE A 259 4.55 13.41 -42.59
C ILE A 259 3.47 14.48 -42.69
N SER A 260 2.67 14.66 -41.66
CA SER A 260 1.60 15.65 -41.65
C SER A 260 2.14 17.08 -41.78
N ILE A 261 3.23 17.39 -41.05
CA ILE A 261 3.92 18.68 -41.15
C ILE A 261 4.52 18.85 -42.57
N ALA A 262 5.14 17.80 -43.12
CA ALA A 262 5.71 17.82 -44.45
C ALA A 262 4.65 18.07 -45.54
N ILE A 263 3.47 17.45 -45.44
CA ILE A 263 2.36 17.70 -46.37
C ILE A 263 1.94 19.16 -46.35
N VAL A 264 1.81 19.78 -45.16
CA VAL A 264 1.47 21.19 -45.01
C VAL A 264 2.57 22.08 -45.61
N ALA A 265 3.85 21.75 -45.32
CA ALA A 265 4.99 22.49 -45.87
C ALA A 265 5.06 22.43 -47.41
N VAL A 266 4.86 21.22 -47.96
CA VAL A 266 4.82 21.01 -49.42
C VAL A 266 3.63 21.76 -50.06
N TYR A 267 2.46 21.70 -49.42
CA TYR A 267 1.27 22.43 -49.89
C TYR A 267 1.56 23.92 -49.97
N PHE A 268 2.09 24.57 -48.96
CA PHE A 268 2.43 26.00 -49.01
C PHE A 268 3.58 26.28 -49.96
N GLY A 269 4.58 25.41 -50.05
CA GLY A 269 5.67 25.55 -51.04
C GLY A 269 5.15 25.62 -52.47
N PHE A 270 4.28 24.70 -52.87
CA PHE A 270 3.68 24.72 -54.22
C PHE A 270 2.69 25.87 -54.39
N THR A 271 1.97 26.28 -53.36
CA THR A 271 1.10 27.47 -53.43
C THR A 271 1.91 28.75 -53.67
N PHE A 272 3.07 28.91 -53.01
CA PHE A 272 3.93 30.10 -53.22
C PHE A 272 4.63 30.13 -54.58
N ILE A 273 4.87 28.98 -55.19
CA ILE A 273 5.41 28.89 -56.55
C ILE A 273 4.32 29.14 -57.62
N GLY A 274 3.03 29.11 -57.19
CA GLY A 274 1.89 29.32 -58.07
C GLY A 274 1.38 28.06 -58.80
N GLU A 275 1.86 26.88 -58.38
CA GLU A 275 1.44 25.60 -58.95
C GLU A 275 0.13 25.07 -58.35
N LEU A 276 -0.23 25.54 -57.15
CA LEU A 276 -1.48 25.20 -56.46
C LEU A 276 -2.26 26.48 -56.16
N ASP A 277 -3.51 26.53 -56.64
CA ASP A 277 -4.42 27.69 -56.45
C ASP A 277 -5.74 27.23 -55.81
N PHE A 278 -5.64 26.63 -54.60
CA PHE A 278 -6.80 26.24 -53.82
C PHE A 278 -6.52 26.35 -52.32
N GLY A 279 -7.56 26.33 -51.50
CA GLY A 279 -7.43 26.33 -50.05
C GLY A 279 -7.62 27.70 -49.39
N HIS A 280 -7.68 28.76 -50.16
CA HIS A 280 -7.96 30.12 -49.70
C HIS A 280 -9.38 30.57 -50.08
N TYR A 281 -9.86 31.64 -49.45
CA TYR A 281 -11.22 32.16 -49.63
C TYR A 281 -11.23 33.39 -50.60
N GLY A 282 -10.50 33.29 -51.70
CA GLY A 282 -10.41 34.38 -52.70
C GLY A 282 -9.36 35.45 -52.39
N THR A 283 -8.56 35.31 -51.35
CA THR A 283 -7.41 36.16 -51.05
C THR A 283 -6.11 35.42 -51.35
N THR A 284 -5.09 36.12 -51.85
CA THR A 284 -3.76 35.49 -52.08
C THR A 284 -3.16 35.01 -50.76
N VAL A 285 -2.56 33.83 -50.76
CA VAL A 285 -1.88 33.29 -49.57
C VAL A 285 -0.62 34.11 -49.30
N THR A 286 -0.59 34.80 -48.16
CA THR A 286 0.55 35.61 -47.75
C THR A 286 1.62 34.77 -47.06
N LEU A 287 2.86 35.28 -47.03
CA LEU A 287 3.93 34.64 -46.24
C LEU A 287 3.55 34.50 -44.76
N PHE A 288 2.82 35.48 -44.21
CA PHE A 288 2.24 35.41 -42.88
C PHE A 288 1.39 34.14 -42.67
N THR A 289 0.42 33.90 -43.56
CA THR A 289 -0.49 32.74 -43.46
C THR A 289 0.27 31.41 -43.49
N GLY A 290 1.22 31.27 -44.43
CA GLY A 290 2.01 30.07 -44.58
C GLY A 290 2.91 29.80 -43.37
N LEU A 291 3.65 30.80 -42.90
CA LEU A 291 4.51 30.69 -41.72
C LEU A 291 3.72 30.45 -40.45
N PHE A 292 2.62 31.18 -40.26
CA PHE A 292 1.77 31.00 -39.07
C PHE A 292 1.26 29.57 -38.94
N ILE A 293 0.70 29.00 -39.99
CA ILE A 293 0.18 27.64 -40.01
C ILE A 293 1.32 26.64 -39.86
N LEU A 294 2.47 26.86 -40.49
CA LEU A 294 3.62 25.96 -40.38
C LEU A 294 4.23 25.94 -38.97
N ILE A 295 4.27 27.10 -38.28
CA ILE A 295 4.70 27.18 -36.86
C ILE A 295 3.71 26.48 -35.94
N LEU A 296 2.41 26.55 -36.23
CA LEU A 296 1.38 25.89 -35.45
C LEU A 296 1.32 24.37 -35.70
N ALA A 297 1.82 23.87 -36.83
CA ALA A 297 1.72 22.45 -37.17
C ALA A 297 2.35 21.51 -36.12
N PRO A 298 3.58 21.69 -35.61
CA PRO A 298 4.13 20.89 -34.52
C PRO A 298 3.27 20.94 -33.24
N GLU A 299 2.80 22.13 -32.91
CA GLU A 299 2.03 22.39 -31.68
C GLU A 299 0.62 21.79 -31.72
N PHE A 300 0.07 21.59 -32.93
CA PHE A 300 -1.19 20.88 -33.12
C PHE A 300 -1.10 19.40 -32.74
N TYR A 301 0.02 18.74 -33.04
CA TYR A 301 0.24 17.32 -32.75
C TYR A 301 0.85 17.08 -31.39
N GLN A 302 1.50 18.07 -30.77
CA GLN A 302 2.16 17.90 -29.47
C GLN A 302 1.24 17.36 -28.36
N PRO A 303 0.00 17.86 -28.15
CA PRO A 303 -0.90 17.32 -27.14
C PRO A 303 -1.29 15.85 -27.37
N LEU A 304 -1.35 15.41 -28.62
CA LEU A 304 -1.64 14.03 -29.00
C LEU A 304 -0.42 13.12 -28.73
N ARG A 305 0.80 13.60 -28.99
CA ARG A 305 2.04 12.90 -28.62
C ARG A 305 2.18 12.74 -27.11
N ASP A 306 1.93 13.81 -26.36
CA ASP A 306 2.00 13.79 -24.90
C ASP A 306 0.99 12.81 -24.31
N LEU A 307 -0.24 12.76 -24.87
CA LEU A 307 -1.23 11.76 -24.47
C LEU A 307 -0.73 10.33 -24.70
N GLY A 308 -0.02 10.10 -25.80
CA GLY A 308 0.62 8.81 -26.12
C GLY A 308 1.67 8.43 -25.11
N THR A 309 2.53 9.38 -24.73
CA THR A 309 3.56 9.18 -23.71
C THR A 309 2.95 8.84 -22.35
N PHE A 310 1.88 9.53 -21.94
CA PHE A 310 1.22 9.30 -20.67
C PHE A 310 0.25 8.10 -20.67
N TYR A 311 0.05 7.43 -21.81
CA TYR A 311 -0.81 6.24 -21.87
C TYR A 311 -0.32 5.10 -20.97
N HIS A 312 1.00 4.99 -20.78
CA HIS A 312 1.60 4.02 -19.87
C HIS A 312 1.19 4.27 -18.42
N ALA A 313 1.07 5.52 -17.99
CA ALA A 313 0.60 5.89 -16.66
C ALA A 313 -0.84 5.40 -16.40
N LYS A 314 -1.70 5.41 -17.42
CA LYS A 314 -3.04 4.81 -17.31
C LYS A 314 -2.98 3.31 -17.10
N ALA A 315 -2.14 2.60 -17.84
CA ALA A 315 -2.02 1.14 -17.72
C ALA A 315 -1.47 0.75 -16.34
N GLN A 316 -0.48 1.48 -15.84
CA GLN A 316 0.12 1.30 -14.53
C GLN A 316 -0.90 1.57 -13.40
N ALA A 317 -1.64 2.67 -13.48
CA ALA A 317 -2.68 3.01 -12.53
C ALA A 317 -3.84 1.98 -12.50
N ILE A 318 -4.21 1.41 -13.64
CA ILE A 318 -5.22 0.33 -13.70
C ILE A 318 -4.71 -0.93 -13.01
N GLY A 319 -3.44 -1.30 -13.20
CA GLY A 319 -2.82 -2.45 -12.53
C GLY A 319 -2.75 -2.26 -11.01
N ALA A 320 -2.37 -1.06 -10.54
CA ALA A 320 -2.37 -0.71 -9.13
C ALA A 320 -3.79 -0.70 -8.54
N ALA A 321 -4.77 -0.14 -9.27
CA ALA A 321 -6.16 -0.10 -8.85
C ALA A 321 -6.78 -1.50 -8.71
N GLU A 322 -6.37 -2.50 -9.51
CA GLU A 322 -6.84 -3.89 -9.38
C GLU A 322 -6.56 -4.43 -7.98
N SER A 323 -5.30 -4.36 -7.55
CA SER A 323 -4.88 -4.85 -6.23
C SER A 323 -5.52 -4.05 -5.08
N LEU A 324 -5.68 -2.73 -5.26
CA LEU A 324 -6.26 -1.86 -4.25
C LEU A 324 -7.76 -2.08 -4.08
N VAL A 325 -8.51 -2.20 -5.19
CA VAL A 325 -9.95 -2.47 -5.15
C VAL A 325 -10.21 -3.85 -4.57
N GLU A 326 -9.45 -4.87 -5.00
CA GLU A 326 -9.54 -6.22 -4.41
C GLU A 326 -9.33 -6.20 -2.90
N PHE A 327 -8.33 -5.45 -2.44
CA PHE A 327 -8.09 -5.27 -1.00
C PHE A 327 -9.21 -4.52 -0.29
N LEU A 328 -9.69 -3.40 -0.85
CA LEU A 328 -10.75 -2.59 -0.24
C LEU A 328 -12.10 -3.32 -0.20
N ASP A 329 -12.36 -4.16 -1.20
CA ASP A 329 -13.57 -4.98 -1.31
C ASP A 329 -13.49 -6.28 -0.48
N THR A 330 -12.34 -6.55 0.19
CA THR A 330 -12.24 -7.68 1.11
C THR A 330 -13.37 -7.59 2.13
N LYS A 331 -14.27 -8.58 2.09
CA LYS A 331 -15.38 -8.63 3.03
C LYS A 331 -14.83 -8.77 4.44
N THR A 332 -15.16 -7.85 5.28
CA THR A 332 -15.02 -7.98 6.71
C THR A 332 -16.33 -8.59 7.18
N GLU A 333 -16.31 -9.83 7.66
CA GLU A 333 -17.39 -10.29 8.53
C GLU A 333 -17.22 -9.51 9.83
N GLN A 334 -17.70 -8.27 9.82
CA GLN A 334 -17.74 -7.46 11.03
C GLN A 334 -18.73 -8.10 11.96
N GLN A 335 -18.22 -8.63 13.04
CA GLN A 335 -19.02 -8.61 14.25
C GLN A 335 -19.34 -7.15 14.54
N ALA A 336 -20.62 -6.84 14.70
CA ALA A 336 -21.09 -5.50 14.94
C ALA A 336 -20.21 -4.84 16.01
N GLN A 337 -19.77 -3.61 15.75
CA GLN A 337 -19.07 -2.83 16.75
C GLN A 337 -20.13 -2.35 17.72
N GLY A 338 -20.22 -3.02 18.88
CA GLY A 338 -21.15 -2.65 19.94
C GLY A 338 -20.75 -1.33 20.57
N ASP A 339 -21.65 -0.78 21.34
CA ASP A 339 -21.49 0.47 22.11
C ASP A 339 -21.58 0.22 23.64
N LYS A 340 -21.76 -1.04 24.04
CA LYS A 340 -21.85 -1.41 25.46
C LYS A 340 -20.46 -1.39 26.10
N LYS A 341 -20.40 -0.88 27.33
CA LYS A 341 -19.21 -0.98 28.16
C LYS A 341 -19.21 -2.29 28.92
N VAL A 342 -18.03 -2.79 29.24
CA VAL A 342 -17.88 -3.92 30.17
C VAL A 342 -18.38 -3.48 31.56
N SER A 343 -19.16 -4.33 32.25
CA SER A 343 -19.69 -4.01 33.56
C SER A 343 -18.57 -3.74 34.57
N GLU A 344 -18.84 -2.83 35.54
CA GLU A 344 -17.90 -2.44 36.59
C GLU A 344 -17.83 -3.53 37.72
N SER A 345 -17.42 -4.76 37.39
CA SER A 345 -17.05 -5.80 38.34
C SER A 345 -15.55 -5.72 38.64
N SER A 346 -15.09 -6.23 39.78
CA SER A 346 -13.66 -6.30 40.13
C SER A 346 -12.88 -7.27 39.25
N THR A 347 -13.56 -8.27 38.68
CA THR A 347 -13.01 -9.38 37.91
C THR A 347 -13.89 -9.67 36.70
N LEU A 348 -13.44 -10.53 35.79
CA LEU A 348 -14.15 -10.84 34.53
C LEU A 348 -14.53 -12.33 34.50
N ASP A 349 -15.79 -12.58 34.14
CA ASP A 349 -16.35 -13.87 33.79
C ASP A 349 -16.46 -14.02 32.29
N ILE A 350 -15.92 -15.10 31.71
CA ILE A 350 -15.93 -15.30 30.26
C ILE A 350 -16.56 -16.66 29.94
N GLN A 351 -17.74 -16.63 29.32
CA GLN A 351 -18.46 -17.82 28.89
C GLN A 351 -18.38 -17.96 27.38
N VAL A 352 -17.96 -19.12 26.92
CA VAL A 352 -17.82 -19.47 25.51
C VAL A 352 -18.72 -20.66 25.21
N GLU A 353 -19.66 -20.50 24.26
CA GLU A 353 -20.66 -21.51 23.91
C GLU A 353 -20.63 -21.77 22.39
N GLU A 354 -20.45 -23.04 22.00
CA GLU A 354 -20.47 -23.54 20.61
C GLU A 354 -19.59 -22.70 19.67
N LEU A 355 -18.44 -22.23 20.15
CA LEU A 355 -17.56 -21.34 19.41
C LEU A 355 -16.91 -22.06 18.23
N ILE A 356 -17.12 -21.54 17.02
CA ILE A 356 -16.42 -21.93 15.79
C ILE A 356 -15.66 -20.69 15.27
N VAL A 357 -14.33 -20.79 15.15
CA VAL A 357 -13.50 -19.71 14.63
C VAL A 357 -13.12 -20.00 13.18
N THR A 358 -13.34 -19.01 12.31
CA THR A 358 -13.02 -19.10 10.89
C THR A 358 -11.96 -18.07 10.50
N THR A 359 -11.27 -18.31 9.38
CA THR A 359 -10.51 -17.24 8.70
C THR A 359 -11.46 -16.30 7.98
N HIS A 360 -10.98 -15.12 7.59
CA HIS A 360 -11.74 -14.21 6.72
C HIS A 360 -12.14 -14.85 5.36
N ASP A 361 -11.46 -15.92 4.94
CA ASP A 361 -11.79 -16.70 3.73
C ASP A 361 -12.76 -17.87 4.02
N GLY A 362 -13.32 -17.95 5.26
CA GLY A 362 -14.32 -18.96 5.66
C GLY A 362 -13.74 -20.33 5.99
N LYS A 363 -12.42 -20.50 6.14
CA LYS A 363 -11.83 -21.78 6.55
C LYS A 363 -11.92 -21.95 8.07
N ASN A 364 -12.45 -23.07 8.56
CA ASN A 364 -12.48 -23.39 9.97
C ASN A 364 -11.07 -23.55 10.54
N LEU A 365 -10.78 -22.84 11.63
CA LEU A 365 -9.55 -22.90 12.40
C LEU A 365 -9.72 -23.76 13.67
N LEU A 366 -10.87 -23.62 14.34
CA LEU A 366 -11.22 -24.41 15.52
C LEU A 366 -12.74 -24.41 15.75
N GLY A 367 -13.19 -25.35 16.54
CA GLY A 367 -14.56 -25.47 17.03
C GLY A 367 -15.36 -26.62 16.41
N PRO A 368 -16.63 -26.88 16.89
CA PRO A 368 -17.23 -26.16 17.99
C PRO A 368 -16.59 -26.49 19.34
N ILE A 369 -16.42 -25.46 20.20
CA ILE A 369 -15.90 -25.56 21.54
C ILE A 369 -16.74 -24.75 22.54
N SER A 370 -16.87 -25.27 23.76
CA SER A 370 -17.53 -24.57 24.86
C SER A 370 -16.68 -24.71 26.13
N PHE A 371 -16.49 -23.62 26.86
CA PHE A 371 -15.77 -23.56 28.11
C PHE A 371 -16.11 -22.29 28.88
N HIS A 372 -15.71 -22.26 30.15
CA HIS A 372 -15.94 -21.15 31.06
C HIS A 372 -14.64 -20.76 31.76
N LEU A 373 -14.28 -19.50 31.73
CA LEU A 373 -13.23 -18.90 32.56
C LEU A 373 -13.90 -18.20 33.71
N GLU A 374 -13.87 -18.85 34.87
CA GLU A 374 -14.48 -18.33 36.09
C GLU A 374 -13.77 -17.07 36.56
N GLU A 375 -14.52 -16.20 37.20
CA GLU A 375 -14.06 -14.95 37.77
C GLU A 375 -12.85 -15.16 38.69
N GLY A 376 -11.73 -14.48 38.41
CA GLY A 376 -10.49 -14.57 39.19
C GLY A 376 -9.71 -15.89 39.06
N SER A 377 -10.14 -16.82 38.21
CA SER A 377 -9.46 -18.11 38.00
C SER A 377 -8.29 -18.02 37.04
N GLN A 378 -7.33 -18.92 37.22
CA GLN A 378 -6.19 -19.11 36.32
C GLN A 378 -6.38 -20.37 35.47
N THR A 379 -6.64 -20.21 34.19
CA THR A 379 -6.87 -21.31 33.25
C THR A 379 -5.69 -21.47 32.28
N ALA A 380 -5.14 -22.68 32.21
CA ALA A 380 -4.12 -23.03 31.23
C ALA A 380 -4.74 -23.62 29.96
N LEU A 381 -4.29 -23.18 28.79
CA LEU A 381 -4.65 -23.73 27.49
C LEU A 381 -3.44 -24.45 26.91
N ILE A 382 -3.52 -25.77 26.80
CA ILE A 382 -2.43 -26.62 26.31
C ILE A 382 -2.87 -27.41 25.06
N GLY A 383 -1.90 -27.94 24.33
CA GLY A 383 -2.15 -28.78 23.16
C GLY A 383 -0.98 -28.72 22.16
N PRO A 384 -0.95 -29.62 21.18
CA PRO A 384 0.10 -29.65 20.16
C PRO A 384 0.13 -28.37 19.32
N SER A 385 1.25 -28.14 18.60
CA SER A 385 1.34 -27.03 17.65
C SER A 385 0.29 -27.19 16.56
N GLY A 386 -0.38 -26.09 16.19
CA GLY A 386 -1.47 -26.11 15.23
C GLY A 386 -2.82 -26.56 15.75
N ALA A 387 -2.98 -26.83 17.06
CA ALA A 387 -4.26 -27.21 17.66
C ALA A 387 -5.33 -26.11 17.64
N GLY A 388 -4.96 -24.84 17.40
CA GLY A 388 -5.90 -23.71 17.34
C GLY A 388 -5.82 -22.74 18.53
N LYS A 389 -4.83 -22.89 19.44
CA LYS A 389 -4.68 -22.06 20.66
C LYS A 389 -4.65 -20.56 20.38
N THR A 390 -3.79 -20.12 19.46
CA THR A 390 -3.68 -18.70 19.05
C THR A 390 -4.95 -18.21 18.34
N SER A 391 -5.66 -19.10 17.62
CA SER A 391 -6.94 -18.76 16.99
C SER A 391 -8.03 -18.49 18.03
N LEU A 392 -8.06 -19.26 19.11
CA LEU A 392 -8.97 -19.02 20.24
C LEU A 392 -8.71 -17.67 20.88
N ILE A 393 -7.45 -17.37 21.20
CA ILE A 393 -7.09 -16.04 21.73
C ILE A 393 -7.51 -14.92 20.79
N ASN A 394 -7.23 -15.04 19.49
CA ASN A 394 -7.61 -14.03 18.53
C ASN A 394 -9.14 -13.86 18.40
N ALA A 395 -9.93 -14.88 18.65
CA ALA A 395 -11.38 -14.78 18.72
C ALA A 395 -11.85 -14.02 19.97
N ILE A 396 -11.29 -14.35 21.16
CA ILE A 396 -11.57 -13.63 22.41
C ILE A 396 -11.16 -12.14 22.31
N LEU A 397 -10.05 -11.86 21.63
CA LEU A 397 -9.62 -10.49 21.36
C LEU A 397 -10.48 -9.77 20.30
N GLY A 398 -11.41 -10.47 19.63
CA GLY A 398 -12.22 -9.92 18.55
C GLY A 398 -11.43 -9.64 17.26
N PHE A 399 -10.30 -10.33 17.04
CA PHE A 399 -9.46 -10.19 15.83
C PHE A 399 -9.80 -11.21 14.74
N LEU A 400 -10.53 -12.27 15.06
CA LEU A 400 -11.02 -13.26 14.10
C LEU A 400 -12.53 -13.38 14.17
N PRO A 401 -13.20 -13.59 13.02
CA PRO A 401 -14.63 -13.87 12.99
C PRO A 401 -14.92 -15.23 13.64
N TYR A 402 -16.05 -15.31 14.32
CA TYR A 402 -16.51 -16.53 14.95
C TYR A 402 -18.04 -16.71 14.83
N GLN A 403 -18.49 -17.93 14.99
CA GLN A 403 -19.88 -18.32 15.19
C GLN A 403 -20.02 -18.90 16.60
N GLY A 404 -21.22 -18.90 17.14
CA GLY A 404 -21.47 -19.22 18.54
C GLY A 404 -21.52 -17.96 19.40
N SER A 405 -21.21 -18.07 20.69
CA SER A 405 -21.32 -16.96 21.64
C SER A 405 -20.05 -16.86 22.50
N ILE A 406 -19.58 -15.61 22.70
CA ILE A 406 -18.56 -15.24 23.68
C ILE A 406 -19.16 -14.12 24.53
N LYS A 407 -19.48 -14.44 25.79
CA LYS A 407 -20.04 -13.48 26.75
C LYS A 407 -19.01 -13.05 27.77
N ILE A 408 -18.90 -11.76 28.00
CA ILE A 408 -18.04 -11.12 29.01
C ILE A 408 -18.97 -10.51 30.04
N ASN A 409 -18.95 -11.03 31.25
CA ASN A 409 -19.90 -10.65 32.30
C ASN A 409 -21.37 -10.66 31.82
N GLY A 410 -21.74 -11.67 31.02
CA GLY A 410 -23.09 -11.83 30.47
C GLY A 410 -23.41 -10.97 29.24
N ILE A 411 -22.50 -10.09 28.77
CA ILE A 411 -22.66 -9.29 27.57
C ILE A 411 -21.93 -9.95 26.42
N GLU A 412 -22.59 -10.10 25.25
CA GLU A 412 -21.97 -10.68 24.06
C GLU A 412 -20.81 -9.78 23.58
N LEU A 413 -19.65 -10.39 23.25
CA LEU A 413 -18.44 -9.67 22.79
C LEU A 413 -18.70 -8.79 21.57
N SER A 414 -19.60 -9.20 20.68
CA SER A 414 -20.00 -8.41 19.51
C SER A 414 -20.79 -7.14 19.86
N GLU A 415 -21.36 -7.05 21.06
CA GLU A 415 -22.11 -5.89 21.55
C GLU A 415 -21.23 -4.91 22.35
N LEU A 416 -20.00 -5.30 22.69
CA LEU A 416 -19.06 -4.47 23.44
C LEU A 416 -18.36 -3.45 22.53
N ASP A 417 -18.10 -2.25 23.09
CA ASP A 417 -17.15 -1.32 22.50
C ASP A 417 -15.74 -1.92 22.55
N LYS A 418 -15.12 -2.09 21.38
CA LYS A 418 -13.80 -2.71 21.27
C LYS A 418 -12.71 -1.91 22.00
N THR A 419 -12.82 -0.59 22.04
CA THR A 419 -11.85 0.28 22.72
C THR A 419 -11.92 0.08 24.22
N GLU A 420 -13.13 -0.04 24.77
CA GLU A 420 -13.34 -0.35 26.18
C GLU A 420 -12.91 -1.79 26.51
N TRP A 421 -13.22 -2.75 25.63
CA TRP A 421 -12.78 -4.14 25.78
C TRP A 421 -11.24 -4.25 25.85
N TYR A 422 -10.51 -3.58 24.97
CA TYR A 422 -9.04 -3.64 24.96
C TYR A 422 -8.40 -3.00 26.20
N LYS A 423 -9.08 -2.10 26.90
CA LYS A 423 -8.60 -1.56 28.19
C LYS A 423 -8.60 -2.60 29.29
N GLU A 424 -9.47 -3.60 29.19
CA GLU A 424 -9.60 -4.68 30.16
C GLU A 424 -8.55 -5.79 30.00
N ILE A 425 -7.73 -5.75 28.97
CA ILE A 425 -6.83 -6.84 28.59
C ILE A 425 -5.37 -6.49 28.88
N ASN A 426 -4.72 -7.30 29.68
CA ASN A 426 -3.28 -7.33 29.86
C ASN A 426 -2.70 -8.43 28.96
N TRP A 427 -1.97 -8.03 27.92
CA TRP A 427 -1.45 -8.94 26.91
C TRP A 427 0.06 -9.13 27.02
N VAL A 428 0.52 -10.39 27.11
CA VAL A 428 1.94 -10.77 26.97
C VAL A 428 2.04 -11.92 25.96
N GLY A 429 2.63 -11.64 24.81
CA GLY A 429 2.77 -12.61 23.71
C GLY A 429 4.09 -13.38 23.76
N GLN A 430 4.18 -14.41 22.92
CA GLN A 430 5.34 -15.29 22.78
C GLN A 430 6.61 -14.52 22.34
N ASN A 431 6.46 -13.61 21.38
CA ASN A 431 7.54 -12.77 20.89
C ASN A 431 7.26 -11.31 21.26
N PRO A 432 8.10 -10.69 22.09
CA PRO A 432 7.90 -9.29 22.46
C PRO A 432 8.04 -8.40 21.23
N THR A 433 6.97 -7.67 20.89
CA THR A 433 6.99 -6.71 19.79
C THR A 433 7.25 -5.33 20.35
N LEU A 434 8.43 -4.79 20.06
CA LEU A 434 8.79 -3.42 20.37
C LEU A 434 8.67 -2.57 19.09
N VAL A 435 8.18 -1.34 19.25
CA VAL A 435 8.07 -0.36 18.16
C VAL A 435 9.29 0.57 18.15
N HIS A 436 9.58 1.14 16.99
CA HIS A 436 10.62 2.17 16.90
C HIS A 436 10.28 3.35 17.82
N GLY A 437 11.20 3.75 18.66
CA GLY A 437 11.01 4.79 19.68
C GLY A 437 11.86 4.55 20.90
N THR A 438 11.60 5.23 21.99
CA THR A 438 12.34 5.06 23.26
C THR A 438 11.79 3.89 24.08
N ILE A 439 12.54 3.46 25.12
CA ILE A 439 12.07 2.50 26.11
C ILE A 439 10.77 3.00 26.74
N GLN A 440 10.72 4.27 27.14
CA GLN A 440 9.52 4.89 27.72
C GLN A 440 8.33 4.82 26.78
N GLU A 441 8.48 5.24 25.52
CA GLU A 441 7.40 5.17 24.51
C GLU A 441 6.91 3.74 24.29
N ASN A 442 7.81 2.76 24.35
CA ASN A 442 7.45 1.36 24.23
C ASN A 442 6.66 0.82 25.40
N ILE A 443 6.92 1.27 26.62
CA ILE A 443 6.16 0.85 27.82
C ILE A 443 4.80 1.54 27.83
N THR A 444 4.76 2.84 27.57
CA THR A 444 3.53 3.64 27.63
C THR A 444 2.62 3.47 26.44
N LEU A 445 3.15 3.12 25.25
CA LEU A 445 2.43 3.04 23.96
C LEU A 445 1.49 4.22 23.71
N GLY A 446 1.97 5.44 24.04
CA GLY A 446 1.23 6.68 23.77
C GLY A 446 0.16 7.04 24.81
N LYS A 447 0.04 6.34 25.91
CA LYS A 447 -0.76 6.79 27.05
C LYS A 447 -0.20 8.12 27.57
N GLN A 448 -1.02 9.16 27.59
CA GLN A 448 -0.58 10.55 27.87
C GLN A 448 -0.53 10.89 29.38
N GLU A 449 -1.21 10.15 30.23
CA GLU A 449 -1.41 10.51 31.66
C GLU A 449 -0.71 9.53 32.62
N ILE A 450 0.50 9.04 32.25
CA ILE A 450 1.26 8.15 33.11
C ILE A 450 2.26 8.97 33.91
N THR A 451 2.19 8.88 35.24
CA THR A 451 3.18 9.48 36.11
C THR A 451 4.49 8.69 36.09
N GLN A 452 5.59 9.36 36.41
CA GLN A 452 6.89 8.68 36.52
C GLN A 452 6.87 7.57 37.58
N GLU A 453 6.16 7.76 38.67
CA GLU A 453 5.98 6.78 39.73
C GLU A 453 5.28 5.50 39.23
N GLN A 454 4.23 5.64 38.44
CA GLN A 454 3.53 4.48 37.82
C GLN A 454 4.44 3.72 36.86
N LEU A 455 5.24 4.46 36.06
CA LEU A 455 6.20 3.86 35.14
C LEU A 455 7.29 3.09 35.88
N ASP A 456 7.87 3.71 36.93
CA ASP A 456 8.90 3.09 37.75
C ASP A 456 8.38 1.85 38.48
N THR A 457 7.17 1.89 39.04
CA THR A 457 6.51 0.76 39.69
C THR A 457 6.28 -0.39 38.71
N ALA A 458 5.78 -0.11 37.50
CA ALA A 458 5.56 -1.15 36.48
C ALA A 458 6.90 -1.78 36.04
N CYS A 459 7.95 -0.99 35.89
CA CYS A 459 9.29 -1.48 35.57
C CYS A 459 9.92 -2.29 36.70
N GLU A 460 9.69 -1.93 37.98
CA GLU A 460 10.13 -2.68 39.15
C GLU A 460 9.45 -4.04 39.22
N HIS A 461 8.13 -4.08 39.08
CA HIS A 461 7.35 -5.33 39.09
C HIS A 461 7.70 -6.24 37.90
N ALA A 462 8.08 -5.67 36.74
CA ALA A 462 8.57 -6.42 35.60
C ALA A 462 10.05 -6.82 35.69
N PHE A 463 10.75 -6.47 36.79
CA PHE A 463 12.21 -6.62 36.91
C PHE A 463 13.01 -5.98 35.77
N ALA A 464 12.49 -4.89 35.19
CA ALA A 464 13.13 -4.18 34.09
C ALA A 464 14.12 -3.11 34.56
N ASN A 465 14.03 -2.65 35.82
CA ASN A 465 14.88 -1.59 36.38
C ASN A 465 16.37 -1.92 36.30
N GLU A 466 16.76 -3.21 36.41
CA GLU A 466 18.16 -3.65 36.34
C GLU A 466 18.88 -3.10 35.09
N PHE A 467 18.27 -3.19 33.92
CA PHE A 467 18.89 -2.74 32.66
C PHE A 467 18.44 -1.33 32.24
N ILE A 468 17.28 -0.85 32.72
CA ILE A 468 16.83 0.52 32.47
C ILE A 468 17.70 1.52 33.22
N ALA A 469 18.22 1.15 34.41
CA ALA A 469 19.16 1.99 35.15
C ALA A 469 20.45 2.28 34.36
N ASP A 470 20.92 1.30 33.59
CA ASP A 470 22.12 1.45 32.75
C ASP A 470 21.83 2.18 31.43
N LEU A 471 20.70 1.92 30.80
CA LEU A 471 20.37 2.44 29.47
C LEU A 471 19.62 3.78 29.49
N GLY A 472 18.79 3.99 30.52
CA GLY A 472 17.88 5.12 30.64
C GLY A 472 16.56 4.95 29.86
N TYR A 473 15.49 5.61 30.33
CA TYR A 473 14.16 5.56 29.67
C TYR A 473 14.16 6.13 28.24
N GLN A 474 15.08 7.05 27.94
CA GLN A 474 15.21 7.70 26.63
C GLN A 474 16.06 6.89 25.64
N HIS A 475 16.54 5.71 26.03
CA HIS A 475 17.30 4.84 25.13
C HIS A 475 16.44 4.46 23.91
N ALA A 476 16.97 4.72 22.71
CA ALA A 476 16.27 4.49 21.46
C ALA A 476 16.30 3.01 21.09
N ILE A 477 15.12 2.46 20.83
CA ILE A 477 14.92 1.13 20.29
C ILE A 477 14.73 1.28 18.76
N SER A 478 15.74 0.84 18.02
CA SER A 478 15.68 0.68 16.56
C SER A 478 15.43 -0.79 16.22
N ASP A 479 15.07 -1.09 15.01
CA ASP A 479 14.80 -2.43 14.43
C ASP A 479 14.75 -3.64 15.39
N ARG A 480 13.57 -4.26 15.47
CA ARG A 480 13.22 -5.55 16.09
C ARG A 480 13.50 -5.75 17.58
N SER A 481 14.52 -5.18 18.16
CA SER A 481 14.78 -5.20 19.62
C SER A 481 15.83 -4.16 20.06
N GLY A 482 16.34 -3.32 19.18
CA GLY A 482 17.23 -2.21 19.53
C GLY A 482 18.48 -2.56 20.36
N GLY A 483 19.02 -3.77 20.16
CA GLY A 483 20.16 -4.26 20.95
C GLY A 483 19.79 -4.89 22.29
N LEU A 484 18.49 -4.93 22.65
CA LEU A 484 18.01 -5.62 23.85
C LEU A 484 18.01 -7.14 23.66
N SER A 485 18.35 -7.88 24.72
CA SER A 485 18.14 -9.34 24.71
C SER A 485 16.64 -9.69 24.66
N VAL A 486 16.31 -10.91 24.21
CA VAL A 486 14.91 -11.37 24.19
C VAL A 486 14.27 -11.27 25.57
N GLY A 487 15.00 -11.61 26.63
CA GLY A 487 14.53 -11.50 28.01
C GLY A 487 14.32 -10.05 28.49
N GLN A 488 15.14 -9.09 28.03
CA GLN A 488 14.93 -7.67 28.31
C GLN A 488 13.69 -7.15 27.58
N ALA A 489 13.53 -7.49 26.29
CA ALA A 489 12.37 -7.11 25.50
C ALA A 489 11.07 -7.70 26.09
N GLN A 490 11.09 -8.94 26.60
CA GLN A 490 9.94 -9.57 27.27
C GLN A 490 9.58 -8.85 28.57
N ARG A 491 10.57 -8.44 29.37
CA ARG A 491 10.34 -7.64 30.60
C ARG A 491 9.76 -6.26 30.28
N LEU A 492 10.12 -5.62 29.16
CA LEU A 492 9.47 -4.39 28.72
C LEU A 492 8.02 -4.62 28.29
N ALA A 493 7.75 -5.73 27.58
CA ALA A 493 6.38 -6.09 27.22
C ALA A 493 5.52 -6.39 28.47
N LEU A 494 6.12 -6.99 29.49
CA LEU A 494 5.48 -7.22 30.78
C LEU A 494 5.21 -5.91 31.54
N ALA A 495 6.18 -4.97 31.58
CA ALA A 495 5.98 -3.65 32.17
C ALA A 495 4.82 -2.89 31.49
N ARG A 496 4.73 -2.99 30.16
CA ARG A 496 3.60 -2.46 29.39
C ARG A 496 2.26 -3.07 29.81
N ALA A 497 2.20 -4.40 29.96
CA ALA A 497 0.99 -5.10 30.38
C ALA A 497 0.58 -4.73 31.83
N LEU A 498 1.54 -4.60 32.74
CA LEU A 498 1.30 -4.16 34.12
C LEU A 498 0.74 -2.72 34.17
N LEU A 499 1.22 -1.86 33.29
CA LEU A 499 0.76 -0.48 33.20
C LEU A 499 -0.67 -0.36 32.64
N GLN A 500 -1.17 -1.39 31.95
CA GLN A 500 -2.52 -1.43 31.40
C GLN A 500 -3.59 -1.49 32.48
N GLN A 501 -3.34 -2.22 33.59
CA GLN A 501 -4.25 -2.41 34.73
C GLN A 501 -5.61 -3.00 34.32
N GLY A 502 -5.64 -3.84 33.30
CA GLY A 502 -6.83 -4.58 32.88
C GLY A 502 -7.16 -5.71 33.85
N ARG A 503 -8.38 -6.23 33.77
CA ARG A 503 -8.90 -7.31 34.65
C ARG A 503 -8.74 -8.72 34.07
N LEU A 504 -8.38 -8.82 32.75
CA LEU A 504 -8.10 -10.09 32.08
C LEU A 504 -6.64 -10.16 31.66
N TRP A 505 -5.95 -11.20 32.08
CA TRP A 505 -4.62 -11.54 31.60
C TRP A 505 -4.69 -12.59 30.49
N ILE A 506 -4.11 -12.30 29.36
CA ILE A 506 -3.93 -13.24 28.25
C ILE A 506 -2.44 -13.41 28.00
N LEU A 507 -1.92 -14.61 28.26
CA LEU A 507 -0.51 -14.93 28.20
C LEU A 507 -0.28 -16.01 27.12
N ASP A 508 0.42 -15.66 26.06
CA ASP A 508 0.74 -16.58 24.95
C ASP A 508 2.22 -16.98 25.03
N GLU A 509 2.52 -18.09 25.70
CA GLU A 509 3.87 -18.63 25.92
C GLU A 509 4.88 -17.56 26.42
N PRO A 510 4.59 -16.83 27.51
CA PRO A 510 5.31 -15.60 27.88
C PRO A 510 6.79 -15.82 28.22
N THR A 511 7.23 -17.06 28.41
CA THR A 511 8.62 -17.43 28.75
C THR A 511 9.31 -18.24 27.66
N ALA A 512 8.70 -18.40 26.47
CA ALA A 512 9.32 -19.09 25.36
C ALA A 512 10.61 -18.38 24.94
N SER A 513 11.65 -19.14 24.67
CA SER A 513 12.95 -18.61 24.19
C SER A 513 13.73 -17.74 25.20
N LEU A 514 13.36 -17.76 26.49
CA LEU A 514 14.11 -17.07 27.54
C LEU A 514 15.20 -17.96 28.14
N ASP A 515 16.29 -17.32 28.59
CA ASP A 515 17.25 -17.97 29.47
C ASP A 515 16.65 -18.22 30.87
N ALA A 516 17.20 -19.16 31.62
CA ALA A 516 16.66 -19.59 32.93
C ALA A 516 16.59 -18.46 33.99
N LYS A 517 17.44 -17.42 33.90
CA LYS A 517 17.37 -16.25 34.80
C LYS A 517 16.18 -15.38 34.46
N SER A 518 16.09 -14.98 33.18
CA SER A 518 14.99 -14.13 32.64
C SER A 518 13.64 -14.81 32.82
N GLU A 519 13.56 -16.12 32.59
CA GLU A 519 12.35 -16.90 32.78
C GLU A 519 11.84 -16.83 34.22
N ARG A 520 12.73 -17.08 35.21
CA ARG A 520 12.34 -17.03 36.64
C ARG A 520 11.82 -15.65 37.04
N LEU A 521 12.45 -14.57 36.54
CA LEU A 521 12.00 -13.21 36.83
C LEU A 521 10.63 -12.91 36.22
N VAL A 522 10.44 -13.26 34.95
CA VAL A 522 9.14 -13.07 34.26
C VAL A 522 8.03 -13.87 34.95
N MET A 523 8.27 -15.15 35.27
CA MET A 523 7.27 -15.96 35.96
C MET A 523 6.95 -15.44 37.36
N LYS A 524 7.95 -14.99 38.12
CA LYS A 524 7.71 -14.38 39.44
C LYS A 524 6.82 -13.13 39.32
N SER A 525 7.10 -12.26 38.35
CA SER A 525 6.27 -11.08 38.10
C SER A 525 4.86 -11.45 37.67
N LEU A 526 4.70 -12.39 36.72
CA LEU A 526 3.39 -12.85 36.26
C LEU A 526 2.55 -13.44 37.42
N ASN A 527 3.13 -14.35 38.23
CA ASN A 527 2.42 -14.95 39.37
C ASN A 527 1.94 -13.90 40.38
N GLN A 528 2.69 -12.81 40.57
CA GLN A 528 2.26 -11.72 41.44
C GLN A 528 1.14 -10.89 40.78
N ALA A 529 1.27 -10.61 39.47
CA ALA A 529 0.36 -9.74 38.73
C ALA A 529 -1.00 -10.39 38.43
N THR A 530 -1.04 -11.71 38.27
CA THR A 530 -2.26 -12.48 37.95
C THR A 530 -3.05 -12.94 39.15
N GLN A 531 -2.53 -12.76 40.38
CA GLN A 531 -3.17 -13.24 41.59
C GLN A 531 -4.57 -12.63 41.79
N GLY A 532 -5.60 -13.48 41.81
CA GLY A 532 -7.00 -13.05 41.97
C GLY A 532 -7.61 -12.38 40.72
N LEU A 533 -6.93 -12.40 39.58
CA LEU A 533 -7.43 -11.88 38.30
C LEU A 533 -7.68 -13.03 37.32
N THR A 534 -8.71 -12.88 36.49
CA THR A 534 -9.03 -13.86 35.45
C THR A 534 -7.88 -13.95 34.45
N THR A 535 -7.35 -15.18 34.30
CA THR A 535 -6.13 -15.40 33.50
C THR A 535 -6.31 -16.58 32.55
N LEU A 536 -5.98 -16.36 31.26
CA LEU A 536 -5.86 -17.42 30.26
C LEU A 536 -4.40 -17.50 29.79
N MET A 537 -3.73 -18.62 30.12
CA MET A 537 -2.31 -18.83 29.80
C MET A 537 -2.13 -19.97 28.80
N ILE A 538 -1.57 -19.68 27.63
CA ILE A 538 -1.02 -20.73 26.77
C ILE A 538 0.38 -21.07 27.25
N THR A 539 0.62 -22.35 27.52
CA THR A 539 1.95 -22.83 27.91
C THR A 539 2.24 -24.24 27.38
N HIS A 540 3.50 -24.50 27.08
CA HIS A 540 4.04 -25.83 26.81
C HIS A 540 4.78 -26.39 28.04
N ARG A 541 4.80 -25.66 29.14
CA ARG A 541 5.49 -26.03 30.40
C ARG A 541 4.55 -26.71 31.34
N LEU A 542 4.68 -28.05 31.41
CA LEU A 542 3.80 -28.88 32.20
C LEU A 542 4.08 -28.75 33.71
N ASP A 543 5.26 -28.29 34.12
CA ASP A 543 5.67 -28.02 35.49
C ASP A 543 4.88 -26.87 36.14
N GLN A 544 4.33 -25.98 35.36
CA GLN A 544 3.55 -24.82 35.85
C GLN A 544 2.06 -25.13 36.03
N LEU A 545 1.58 -26.24 35.48
CA LEU A 545 0.15 -26.57 35.44
C LEU A 545 -0.45 -26.96 36.79
N HIS A 546 0.39 -27.37 37.77
CA HIS A 546 -0.06 -27.67 39.12
C HIS A 546 -0.66 -26.47 39.88
N ALA A 547 -0.28 -25.26 39.49
CA ALA A 547 -0.74 -24.01 40.10
C ALA A 547 -1.99 -23.42 39.39
N MET A 548 -2.50 -24.05 38.35
CA MET A 548 -3.66 -23.59 37.59
C MET A 548 -4.94 -24.18 38.16
N ASP A 549 -5.99 -23.36 38.24
CA ASP A 549 -7.30 -23.80 38.71
C ASP A 549 -7.97 -24.75 37.70
N SER A 550 -7.77 -24.48 36.39
CA SER A 550 -8.32 -25.29 35.30
C SER A 550 -7.33 -25.43 34.15
N ILE A 551 -7.38 -26.56 33.46
CA ILE A 551 -6.59 -26.86 32.28
C ILE A 551 -7.53 -27.27 31.14
N LEU A 552 -7.40 -26.61 30.01
CA LEU A 552 -8.09 -26.94 28.78
C LEU A 552 -7.09 -27.57 27.80
N VAL A 553 -7.36 -28.81 27.40
CA VAL A 553 -6.52 -29.55 26.44
C VAL A 553 -7.15 -29.47 25.06
N LEU A 554 -6.49 -28.77 24.16
CA LEU A 554 -6.94 -28.57 22.76
C LEU A 554 -6.22 -29.51 21.81
N ASP A 555 -6.96 -30.25 20.99
CA ASP A 555 -6.43 -31.06 19.91
C ASP A 555 -7.31 -30.90 18.64
N LYS A 556 -6.66 -30.65 17.50
CA LYS A 556 -7.31 -30.52 16.18
C LYS A 556 -8.57 -29.63 16.22
N GLY A 557 -8.46 -28.51 16.92
CA GLY A 557 -9.53 -27.51 17.01
C GLY A 557 -10.66 -27.87 17.99
N LYS A 558 -10.53 -28.87 18.84
CA LYS A 558 -11.53 -29.28 19.83
C LYS A 558 -10.93 -29.38 21.23
N ILE A 559 -11.69 -29.04 22.26
CA ILE A 559 -11.33 -29.33 23.65
C ILE A 559 -11.60 -30.82 23.87
N VAL A 560 -10.52 -31.58 24.11
CA VAL A 560 -10.58 -33.03 24.31
C VAL A 560 -10.58 -33.43 25.80
N GLN A 561 -10.07 -32.54 26.66
CA GLN A 561 -10.10 -32.71 28.11
C GLN A 561 -10.17 -31.32 28.77
N SER A 562 -10.83 -31.24 29.91
CA SER A 562 -10.89 -30.06 30.79
C SER A 562 -11.01 -30.51 32.23
N GLY A 563 -10.40 -29.78 33.17
CA GLY A 563 -10.44 -30.03 34.59
C GLY A 563 -9.20 -29.54 35.31
N SER A 564 -9.14 -29.78 36.62
CA SER A 564 -7.94 -29.53 37.44
C SER A 564 -6.80 -30.47 37.05
N PHE A 565 -5.58 -30.13 37.41
CA PHE A 565 -4.41 -30.98 37.16
C PHE A 565 -4.61 -32.40 37.63
N ASP A 566 -5.11 -32.58 38.87
CA ASP A 566 -5.30 -33.90 39.49
C ASP A 566 -6.39 -34.74 38.81
N GLU A 567 -7.41 -34.11 38.23
CA GLU A 567 -8.50 -34.81 37.56
C GLU A 567 -8.07 -35.38 36.19
N ILE A 568 -7.17 -34.71 35.46
CA ILE A 568 -6.86 -35.05 34.07
C ILE A 568 -5.46 -35.67 33.86
N LYS A 569 -4.57 -35.67 34.89
CA LYS A 569 -3.17 -36.10 34.77
C LYS A 569 -2.99 -37.57 34.37
N ASP A 570 -3.92 -38.44 34.76
CA ASP A 570 -3.79 -39.89 34.61
C ASP A 570 -4.48 -40.47 33.36
N SER A 571 -5.12 -39.63 32.57
CA SER A 571 -5.91 -40.07 31.40
C SER A 571 -5.75 -39.22 30.17
N GLY A 572 -6.06 -39.78 29.00
CA GLY A 572 -6.21 -39.08 27.72
C GLY A 572 -4.93 -38.47 27.16
N LEU A 573 -5.09 -37.36 26.39
CA LEU A 573 -3.99 -36.69 25.73
C LEU A 573 -3.02 -36.03 26.69
N PHE A 574 -3.53 -35.51 27.82
CA PHE A 574 -2.72 -34.85 28.83
C PHE A 574 -1.73 -35.82 29.50
N ALA A 575 -2.17 -37.02 29.88
CA ALA A 575 -1.29 -38.06 30.41
C ALA A 575 -0.16 -38.42 29.40
N ASN A 576 -0.49 -38.53 28.10
CA ASN A 576 0.49 -38.77 27.06
C ASN A 576 1.51 -37.62 26.93
N MET A 577 1.07 -36.39 27.06
CA MET A 577 1.95 -35.21 27.04
C MET A 577 2.89 -35.17 28.24
N LEU A 578 2.40 -35.56 29.43
CA LEU A 578 3.21 -35.67 30.64
C LEU A 578 4.26 -36.78 30.50
N ALA A 579 3.87 -37.96 30.02
CA ALA A 579 4.75 -39.10 29.83
C ALA A 579 5.85 -38.82 28.79
N ALA A 580 5.53 -38.10 27.70
CA ALA A 580 6.49 -37.72 26.65
C ALA A 580 7.57 -36.73 27.13
N LYS A 581 7.35 -36.01 28.25
CA LYS A 581 8.32 -35.06 28.83
C LYS A 581 9.11 -35.61 30.00
N GLN A 582 8.73 -36.77 30.57
CA GLN A 582 9.60 -37.46 31.52
C GLN A 582 10.82 -37.98 30.76
N PRO A 583 12.07 -37.64 31.18
CA PRO A 583 13.24 -38.28 30.60
C PRO A 583 13.07 -39.79 30.77
N VAL A 584 13.30 -40.55 29.70
CA VAL A 584 13.39 -42.00 29.74
C VAL A 584 14.47 -42.36 30.78
N GLN A 585 14.07 -42.63 32.02
CA GLN A 585 14.90 -43.29 33.02
C GLN A 585 14.91 -44.77 32.66
N GLY A 586 15.77 -45.14 31.74
CA GLY A 586 15.95 -46.52 31.31
C GLY A 586 17.16 -46.64 30.43
N ASP A 587 18.14 -47.41 30.87
CA ASP A 587 19.34 -47.89 30.21
C ASP A 587 20.62 -47.02 30.28
N LEU A 588 21.08 -46.85 31.53
CA LEU A 588 22.52 -46.70 31.81
C LEU A 588 22.98 -47.87 32.71
N ASP A 589 22.53 -49.09 32.39
CA ASP A 589 23.09 -50.34 32.91
C ASP A 589 23.02 -51.41 31.79
N ALA A 590 23.95 -51.31 30.83
CA ALA A 590 24.39 -52.45 30.02
C ALA A 590 25.77 -52.13 29.38
#